data_c36c49b0d389fa5e1221e506cc6bdda0
#
_entry.id   c36c49b0d389fa5e1221e506cc6bdda0
#
_cell.length_a   1.000
_cell.length_b   1.000
_cell.length_c   1.000
_cell.angle_alpha   90.00
_cell.angle_beta   90.00
_cell.angle_gamma   90.00
#
_symmetry.space_group_name_H-M   'P 1'
#
loop_
_entity.id
_entity.type
_entity.pdbx_description
1 polymer ?
#
loop_
_entity_poly.entity_id
_entity_poly.type
_entity_poly.pdbx_seq_one_letter_code
_entity_poly.pdbx_strand_id
1 'polypeptide(L)'
;MPESESEIVRMRFPGKLNDAQQRRLNITCKYIDSLLCDMEHALHSATSQSPFPRYVIDITPAQARVIEDHIIHLRSQLLRTLAWQHMKPEPPEIPVTRSLLTDLGFVDIAIEELKPRYMRGCGAVPEDAVEGLNGVINELRFMAGSMERYLRQELGAAPESKGKQ
;
A
#
# COMPACT_ATOMS: atom_id res chain seq x y z
N MET A 1 38.71 6.92 -19.75
CA MET A 1 38.42 5.93 -18.68
C MET A 1 37.22 6.49 -17.92
N PRO A 2 36.04 5.82 -17.91
CA PRO A 2 34.96 6.31 -17.07
C PRO A 2 35.33 6.06 -15.61
N GLU A 3 35.38 7.14 -14.82
CA GLU A 3 35.46 7.03 -13.36
C GLU A 3 34.32 6.11 -12.89
N SER A 4 34.67 5.10 -12.09
CA SER A 4 33.70 4.12 -11.67
C SER A 4 32.59 4.81 -10.85
N GLU A 5 31.31 4.43 -11.07
CA GLU A 5 30.15 4.97 -10.34
C GLU A 5 30.36 4.94 -8.80
N SER A 6 31.18 4.01 -8.31
CA SER A 6 31.57 3.92 -6.90
C SER A 6 32.45 5.08 -6.42
N GLU A 7 33.22 5.71 -7.28
CA GLU A 7 34.04 6.88 -6.93
C GLU A 7 33.20 8.15 -6.85
N ILE A 8 32.23 8.30 -7.75
CA ILE A 8 31.29 9.44 -7.75
C ILE A 8 30.44 9.45 -6.46
N VAL A 9 30.04 8.28 -5.97
CA VAL A 9 29.27 8.15 -4.72
C VAL A 9 30.16 8.43 -3.51
N ARG A 10 31.43 7.99 -3.51
CA ARG A 10 32.38 8.26 -2.42
C ARG A 10 32.74 9.75 -2.28
N MET A 11 32.78 10.50 -3.38
CA MET A 11 33.09 11.94 -3.34
C MET A 11 31.96 12.78 -2.73
N ARG A 12 30.70 12.31 -2.75
CA ARG A 12 29.57 13.11 -2.27
C ARG A 12 29.30 13.02 -0.76
N PHE A 13 29.73 11.95 -0.08
CA PHE A 13 29.37 11.72 1.33
C PHE A 13 30.49 11.04 2.13
N PRO A 14 31.55 11.75 2.51
CA PRO A 14 32.71 11.17 3.20
C PRO A 14 32.45 10.86 4.69
N GLY A 15 31.30 11.22 5.25
CA GLY A 15 31.02 11.12 6.68
C GLY A 15 30.05 10.01 7.06
N LYS A 16 30.26 9.39 8.23
CA LYS A 16 29.32 8.48 8.85
C LYS A 16 28.26 9.27 9.61
N LEU A 17 26.99 8.98 9.36
CA LEU A 17 25.86 9.56 10.09
C LEU A 17 25.82 9.01 11.52
N ASN A 18 25.38 9.83 12.48
CA ASN A 18 25.07 9.37 13.83
C ASN A 18 23.75 8.59 13.86
N ASP A 19 23.45 7.90 14.96
CA ASP A 19 22.28 7.01 15.09
C ASP A 19 20.95 7.74 14.87
N ALA A 20 20.83 9.00 15.28
CA ALA A 20 19.62 9.78 15.06
C ALA A 20 19.42 10.13 13.59
N GLN A 21 20.51 10.49 12.91
CA GLN A 21 20.50 10.76 11.48
C GLN A 21 20.26 9.51 10.64
N GLN A 22 20.82 8.35 11.04
CA GLN A 22 20.55 7.07 10.41
C GLN A 22 19.08 6.66 10.54
N ARG A 23 18.50 6.79 11.74
CA ARG A 23 17.05 6.56 11.93
C ARG A 23 16.19 7.47 11.05
N ARG A 24 16.54 8.75 10.98
CA ARG A 24 15.82 9.69 10.10
C ARG A 24 15.94 9.31 8.64
N LEU A 25 17.14 8.93 8.19
CA LEU A 25 17.39 8.46 6.82
C LEU A 25 16.52 7.24 6.50
N ASN A 26 16.49 6.24 7.37
CA ASN A 26 15.69 5.02 7.19
C ASN A 26 14.20 5.33 7.05
N ILE A 27 13.65 6.15 7.97
CA ILE A 27 12.25 6.58 7.92
C ILE A 27 11.94 7.30 6.60
N THR A 28 12.84 8.19 6.17
CA THR A 28 12.66 8.94 4.92
C THR A 28 12.73 8.01 3.70
N CYS A 29 13.67 7.05 3.66
CA CYS A 29 13.75 6.07 2.58
C CYS A 29 12.49 5.20 2.50
N LYS A 30 11.97 4.72 3.64
CA LYS A 30 10.70 3.96 3.70
C LYS A 30 9.53 4.78 3.17
N TYR A 31 9.46 6.06 3.55
CA TYR A 31 8.39 6.95 3.08
C TYR A 31 8.47 7.19 1.57
N ILE A 32 9.66 7.41 1.03
CA ILE A 32 9.85 7.55 -0.42
C ILE A 32 9.44 6.27 -1.13
N ASP A 33 9.84 5.09 -0.65
CA ASP A 33 9.45 3.82 -1.26
C ASP A 33 7.93 3.60 -1.23
N SER A 34 7.25 3.99 -0.15
CA SER A 34 5.78 3.98 -0.08
C SER A 34 5.15 4.83 -1.19
N LEU A 35 5.67 6.04 -1.42
CA LEU A 35 5.19 6.91 -2.51
C LEU A 35 5.44 6.29 -3.88
N LEU A 36 6.57 5.60 -4.08
CA LEU A 36 6.86 4.89 -5.33
C LEU A 36 5.88 3.72 -5.55
N CYS A 37 5.50 2.99 -4.48
CA CYS A 37 4.45 1.97 -4.55
C CYS A 37 3.09 2.57 -4.95
N ASP A 38 2.73 3.74 -4.40
CA ASP A 38 1.50 4.43 -4.78
C ASP A 38 1.51 4.85 -6.26
N MET A 39 2.67 5.31 -6.77
CA MET A 39 2.84 5.64 -8.18
C MET A 39 2.69 4.41 -9.07
N GLU A 40 3.32 3.28 -8.73
CA GLU A 40 3.14 2.00 -9.45
C GLU A 40 1.68 1.56 -9.44
N HIS A 41 1.01 1.66 -8.30
CA HIS A 41 -0.41 1.34 -8.19
C HIS A 41 -1.26 2.24 -9.12
N ALA A 42 -0.96 3.54 -9.19
CA ALA A 42 -1.65 4.45 -10.09
C ALA A 42 -1.46 4.08 -11.57
N LEU A 43 -0.23 3.70 -11.98
CA LEU A 43 0.08 3.27 -13.34
C LEU A 43 -0.67 1.99 -13.74
N HIS A 44 -0.88 1.06 -12.79
CA HIS A 44 -1.54 -0.22 -13.03
C HIS A 44 -3.05 -0.20 -12.74
N SER A 45 -3.60 0.89 -12.20
CA SER A 45 -5.00 0.98 -11.79
C SER A 45 -5.99 0.89 -12.94
N ALA A 46 -5.57 1.15 -14.19
CA ALA A 46 -6.42 0.97 -15.39
C ALA A 46 -6.80 -0.49 -15.67
N THR A 47 -6.04 -1.45 -15.13
CA THR A 47 -6.34 -2.87 -15.24
C THR A 47 -7.22 -3.35 -14.08
N SER A 48 -7.52 -2.50 -13.11
CA SER A 48 -8.40 -2.79 -11.98
C SER A 48 -9.82 -3.01 -12.46
N GLN A 49 -10.45 -4.10 -12.02
CA GLN A 49 -11.87 -4.40 -12.26
C GLN A 49 -12.80 -3.53 -11.39
N SER A 50 -12.31 -2.44 -10.83
CA SER A 50 -13.12 -1.55 -10.00
C SER A 50 -14.14 -0.81 -10.86
N PRO A 51 -15.45 -0.82 -10.49
CA PRO A 51 -16.48 0.00 -11.12
C PRO A 51 -16.29 1.50 -10.82
N PHE A 52 -15.42 1.84 -9.86
CA PHE A 52 -15.08 3.21 -9.46
C PHE A 52 -13.59 3.46 -9.69
N PRO A 53 -13.14 3.66 -10.96
CA PRO A 53 -11.73 3.89 -11.25
C PRO A 53 -11.26 5.18 -10.56
N ARG A 54 -10.16 5.07 -9.82
CA ARG A 54 -9.58 6.20 -9.09
C ARG A 54 -8.82 7.14 -10.02
N TYR A 55 -8.30 6.60 -11.11
CA TYR A 55 -7.45 7.34 -12.06
C TYR A 55 -7.96 7.19 -13.48
N VAL A 56 -7.86 8.26 -14.25
CA VAL A 56 -8.01 8.25 -15.70
C VAL A 56 -6.60 8.16 -16.30
N ILE A 57 -6.37 7.19 -17.17
CA ILE A 57 -5.07 7.04 -17.83
C ILE A 57 -5.00 8.03 -18.98
N ASP A 58 -4.20 9.05 -18.81
CA ASP A 58 -3.89 10.10 -19.77
C ASP A 58 -2.46 9.99 -20.35
N ILE A 59 -1.77 8.88 -20.03
CA ILE A 59 -0.41 8.58 -20.51
C ILE A 59 -0.41 7.36 -21.44
N THR A 60 0.52 7.37 -22.39
CA THR A 60 0.71 6.24 -23.30
C THR A 60 1.46 5.09 -22.62
N PRO A 61 1.34 3.83 -23.11
CA PRO A 61 2.12 2.71 -22.59
C PRO A 61 3.64 2.93 -22.66
N ALA A 62 4.13 3.68 -23.64
CA ALA A 62 5.55 4.03 -23.73
C ALA A 62 5.97 4.98 -22.60
N GLN A 63 5.14 5.98 -22.29
CA GLN A 63 5.39 6.90 -21.18
C GLN A 63 5.31 6.18 -19.83
N ALA A 64 4.36 5.26 -19.65
CA ALA A 64 4.25 4.44 -18.43
C ALA A 64 5.54 3.65 -18.18
N ARG A 65 6.10 2.97 -19.20
CA ARG A 65 7.37 2.25 -19.08
C ARG A 65 8.53 3.15 -18.67
N VAL A 66 8.62 4.35 -19.24
CA VAL A 66 9.66 5.31 -18.86
C VAL A 66 9.52 5.70 -17.38
N ILE A 67 8.30 5.87 -16.89
CA ILE A 67 8.06 6.18 -15.47
C ILE A 67 8.44 4.98 -14.58
N GLU A 68 8.07 3.75 -14.97
CA GLU A 68 8.46 2.52 -14.27
C GLU A 68 9.98 2.38 -14.17
N ASP A 69 10.71 2.63 -15.26
CA ASP A 69 12.18 2.63 -15.26
C ASP A 69 12.74 3.66 -14.27
N HIS A 70 12.16 4.85 -14.19
CA HIS A 70 12.57 5.86 -13.21
C HIS A 70 12.30 5.42 -11.77
N ILE A 71 11.17 4.76 -11.50
CA ILE A 71 10.84 4.20 -10.18
C ILE A 71 11.89 3.16 -9.79
N ILE A 72 12.25 2.24 -10.69
CA ILE A 72 13.29 1.24 -10.46
C ILE A 72 14.63 1.89 -10.14
N HIS A 73 15.02 2.91 -10.90
CA HIS A 73 16.27 3.65 -10.65
C HIS A 73 16.26 4.37 -9.30
N LEU A 74 15.15 5.01 -8.92
CA LEU A 74 15.00 5.66 -7.62
C LEU A 74 15.12 4.64 -6.49
N ARG A 75 14.46 3.48 -6.56
CA ARG A 75 14.62 2.39 -5.56
C ARG A 75 16.05 1.91 -5.45
N SER A 76 16.71 1.71 -6.59
CA SER A 76 18.12 1.32 -6.61
C SER A 76 18.99 2.35 -5.88
N GLN A 77 18.71 3.64 -6.06
CA GLN A 77 19.43 4.71 -5.39
C GLN A 77 19.14 4.76 -3.88
N LEU A 78 17.90 4.50 -3.45
CA LEU A 78 17.57 4.36 -2.02
C LEU A 78 18.38 3.22 -1.37
N LEU A 79 18.44 2.05 -2.01
CA LEU A 79 19.21 0.91 -1.53
C LEU A 79 20.70 1.22 -1.44
N ARG A 80 21.28 1.90 -2.45
CA ARG A 80 22.67 2.36 -2.41
C ARG A 80 22.92 3.33 -1.27
N THR A 81 21.98 4.24 -1.00
CA THR A 81 22.06 5.21 0.10
C THR A 81 22.07 4.52 1.46
N LEU A 82 21.21 3.50 1.67
CA LEU A 82 21.23 2.69 2.89
C LEU A 82 22.53 1.89 3.03
N ALA A 83 22.97 1.24 1.95
CA ALA A 83 24.21 0.45 1.94
C ALA A 83 25.44 1.29 2.25
N TRP A 84 25.49 2.52 1.78
CA TRP A 84 26.57 3.48 2.09
C TRP A 84 26.71 3.72 3.60
N GLN A 85 25.60 3.73 4.36
CA GLN A 85 25.60 3.85 5.82
C GLN A 85 25.69 2.51 6.56
N HIS A 86 25.97 1.39 5.85
CA HIS A 86 25.94 0.03 6.36
C HIS A 86 24.59 -0.39 6.95
N MET A 87 23.51 0.28 6.53
CA MET A 87 22.15 -0.06 6.91
C MET A 87 21.59 -1.09 5.94
N LYS A 88 20.82 -2.02 6.48
CA LYS A 88 20.04 -2.97 5.68
C LYS A 88 18.59 -2.52 5.64
N PRO A 89 17.88 -2.75 4.52
CA PRO A 89 16.43 -2.61 4.52
C PRO A 89 15.86 -3.50 5.64
N GLU A 90 14.98 -2.92 6.44
CA GLU A 90 14.27 -3.71 7.44
C GLU A 90 13.27 -4.63 6.75
N PRO A 91 13.12 -5.87 7.23
CA PRO A 91 12.13 -6.78 6.69
C PRO A 91 10.72 -6.20 6.90
N PRO A 92 9.73 -6.61 6.08
CA PRO A 92 8.35 -6.16 6.26
C PRO A 92 7.84 -6.59 7.65
N GLU A 93 7.33 -5.62 8.41
CA GLU A 93 6.86 -5.83 9.78
C GLU A 93 5.40 -6.29 9.84
N ILE A 94 4.64 -6.03 8.79
CA ILE A 94 3.20 -6.28 8.78
C ILE A 94 2.89 -7.39 7.78
N PRO A 95 2.36 -8.54 8.24
CA PRO A 95 1.84 -9.56 7.34
C PRO A 95 0.71 -9.01 6.46
N VAL A 96 0.67 -9.40 5.19
CA VAL A 96 -0.39 -8.99 4.24
C VAL A 96 -1.78 -9.31 4.79
N THR A 97 -1.97 -10.47 5.43
CA THR A 97 -3.23 -10.85 6.07
C THR A 97 -3.69 -9.84 7.11
N ARG A 98 -2.77 -9.28 7.90
CA ARG A 98 -3.08 -8.25 8.89
C ARG A 98 -3.49 -6.94 8.24
N SER A 99 -2.82 -6.54 7.14
CA SER A 99 -3.21 -5.36 6.37
C SER A 99 -4.61 -5.53 5.79
N LEU A 100 -4.87 -6.66 5.12
CA LEU A 100 -6.17 -6.95 4.53
C LEU A 100 -7.30 -6.98 5.58
N LEU A 101 -7.06 -7.53 6.78
CA LEU A 101 -8.03 -7.52 7.87
C LEU A 101 -8.31 -6.10 8.39
N THR A 102 -7.29 -5.24 8.40
CA THR A 102 -7.45 -3.82 8.76
C THR A 102 -8.31 -3.10 7.72
N ASP A 103 -8.03 -3.32 6.43
CA ASP A 103 -8.79 -2.71 5.33
C ASP A 103 -10.24 -3.19 5.33
N LEU A 104 -10.50 -4.48 5.62
CA LEU A 104 -11.86 -5.00 5.79
C LEU A 104 -12.61 -4.34 6.96
N GLY A 105 -11.91 -3.99 8.03
CA GLY A 105 -12.50 -3.21 9.12
C GLY A 105 -12.99 -1.84 8.63
N PHE A 106 -12.23 -1.16 7.77
CA PHE A 106 -12.68 0.10 7.16
C PHE A 106 -13.83 -0.11 6.18
N VAL A 107 -13.84 -1.22 5.42
CA VAL A 107 -14.96 -1.58 4.55
C VAL A 107 -16.24 -1.77 5.38
N ASP A 108 -16.18 -2.47 6.53
CA ASP A 108 -17.35 -2.66 7.40
C ASP A 108 -17.88 -1.33 7.96
N ILE A 109 -17.00 -0.41 8.35
CA ILE A 109 -17.36 0.95 8.77
C ILE A 109 -18.06 1.69 7.63
N ALA A 110 -17.51 1.63 6.41
CA ALA A 110 -18.11 2.28 5.24
C ALA A 110 -19.49 1.70 4.90
N ILE A 111 -19.67 0.37 5.01
CA ILE A 111 -20.98 -0.29 4.83
C ILE A 111 -21.98 0.18 5.91
N GLU A 112 -21.52 0.38 7.15
CA GLU A 112 -22.37 0.89 8.23
C GLU A 112 -22.90 2.29 7.91
N GLU A 113 -22.10 3.14 7.27
CA GLU A 113 -22.48 4.51 6.87
C GLU A 113 -23.59 4.54 5.81
N LEU A 114 -23.84 3.43 5.10
CA LEU A 114 -24.96 3.30 4.16
C LEU A 114 -26.33 3.18 4.85
N LYS A 115 -26.38 2.97 6.16
CA LYS A 115 -27.66 2.88 6.87
C LYS A 115 -28.47 4.17 6.79
N PRO A 116 -29.80 4.07 6.63
CA PRO A 116 -30.68 5.25 6.49
C PRO A 116 -30.47 6.32 7.56
N ARG A 117 -30.14 5.91 8.79
CA ARG A 117 -29.89 6.86 9.90
C ARG A 117 -28.71 7.80 9.67
N TYR A 118 -27.67 7.36 8.92
CA TYR A 118 -26.50 8.19 8.62
C TYR A 118 -26.69 9.04 7.37
N MET A 119 -27.66 8.70 6.53
CA MET A 119 -28.00 9.50 5.33
C MET A 119 -28.91 10.68 5.62
N ARG A 120 -29.43 10.82 6.84
CA ARG A 120 -30.37 11.89 7.22
C ARG A 120 -29.85 13.31 6.95
N GLY A 121 -28.54 13.49 6.99
CA GLY A 121 -27.92 14.78 6.63
C GLY A 121 -28.06 15.17 5.16
N CYS A 122 -28.35 14.19 4.28
CA CYS A 122 -28.59 14.40 2.85
C CYS A 122 -30.08 14.49 2.49
N GLY A 123 -30.99 14.45 3.48
CA GLY A 123 -32.41 14.37 3.33
C GLY A 123 -33.02 13.08 3.87
N ALA A 124 -34.37 13.04 3.93
CA ALA A 124 -35.08 11.83 4.36
C ALA A 124 -34.94 10.72 3.30
N VAL A 125 -34.56 9.51 3.72
CA VAL A 125 -34.58 8.34 2.84
C VAL A 125 -36.04 7.93 2.63
N PRO A 126 -36.52 7.78 1.37
CA PRO A 126 -37.88 7.31 1.09
C PRO A 126 -38.14 5.94 1.72
N GLU A 127 -39.35 5.74 2.26
CA GLU A 127 -39.69 4.48 2.97
C GLU A 127 -39.55 3.24 2.07
N ASP A 128 -39.92 3.35 0.82
CA ASP A 128 -39.79 2.30 -0.19
C ASP A 128 -38.33 1.95 -0.56
N ALA A 129 -37.40 2.87 -0.34
CA ALA A 129 -35.98 2.66 -0.56
C ALA A 129 -35.26 2.01 0.65
N VAL A 130 -35.84 2.10 1.87
CA VAL A 130 -35.19 1.61 3.09
C VAL A 130 -34.99 0.10 3.05
N GLU A 131 -36.00 -0.68 2.59
CA GLU A 131 -35.91 -2.14 2.51
C GLU A 131 -34.81 -2.57 1.51
N GLY A 132 -34.80 -1.96 0.32
CA GLY A 132 -33.78 -2.24 -0.70
C GLY A 132 -32.37 -1.91 -0.21
N LEU A 133 -32.20 -0.77 0.47
CA LEU A 133 -30.91 -0.35 1.03
C LEU A 133 -30.43 -1.32 2.13
N ASN A 134 -31.32 -1.75 3.02
CA ASN A 134 -30.99 -2.75 4.03
C ASN A 134 -30.59 -4.09 3.40
N GLY A 135 -31.25 -4.49 2.30
CA GLY A 135 -30.88 -5.69 1.54
C GLY A 135 -29.43 -5.59 1.01
N VAL A 136 -29.08 -4.48 0.36
CA VAL A 136 -27.73 -4.24 -0.13
C VAL A 136 -26.69 -4.24 1.01
N ILE A 137 -26.98 -3.58 2.13
CA ILE A 137 -26.09 -3.56 3.30
C ILE A 137 -25.85 -4.98 3.83
N ASN A 138 -26.88 -5.79 3.93
CA ASN A 138 -26.76 -7.17 4.42
C ASN A 138 -25.92 -8.04 3.47
N GLU A 139 -26.10 -7.88 2.16
CA GLU A 139 -25.32 -8.58 1.14
C GLU A 139 -23.84 -8.19 1.19
N LEU A 140 -23.54 -6.89 1.23
CA LEU A 140 -22.17 -6.39 1.36
C LEU A 140 -21.49 -6.91 2.63
N ARG A 141 -22.19 -6.90 3.77
CA ARG A 141 -21.68 -7.45 5.03
C ARG A 141 -21.43 -8.95 4.96
N PHE A 142 -22.32 -9.69 4.32
CA PHE A 142 -22.14 -11.12 4.12
C PHE A 142 -20.85 -11.40 3.32
N MET A 143 -20.62 -10.65 2.24
CA MET A 143 -19.43 -10.80 1.40
C MET A 143 -18.16 -10.42 2.15
N ALA A 144 -18.14 -9.27 2.84
CA ALA A 144 -17.01 -8.82 3.64
C ALA A 144 -16.69 -9.80 4.79
N GLY A 145 -17.71 -10.28 5.50
CA GLY A 145 -17.55 -11.27 6.56
C GLY A 145 -17.09 -12.64 6.06
N SER A 146 -17.43 -13.01 4.83
CA SER A 146 -16.92 -14.23 4.20
C SER A 146 -15.44 -14.13 3.88
N MET A 147 -15.00 -12.99 3.36
CA MET A 147 -13.57 -12.70 3.12
C MET A 147 -12.77 -12.64 4.43
N GLU A 148 -13.32 -12.02 5.47
CA GLU A 148 -12.69 -11.97 6.80
C GLU A 148 -12.48 -13.37 7.38
N ARG A 149 -13.50 -14.23 7.32
CA ARG A 149 -13.40 -15.63 7.78
C ARG A 149 -12.32 -16.38 7.02
N TYR A 150 -12.26 -16.24 5.71
CA TYR A 150 -11.21 -16.87 4.89
C TYR A 150 -9.83 -16.42 5.31
N LEU A 151 -9.60 -15.12 5.47
CA LEU A 151 -8.32 -14.58 5.90
C LEU A 151 -7.90 -15.08 7.28
N ARG A 152 -8.84 -15.20 8.22
CA ARG A 152 -8.55 -15.67 9.59
C ARG A 152 -8.33 -17.18 9.68
N GLN A 153 -9.11 -17.97 8.95
CA GLN A 153 -9.13 -19.43 9.08
C GLN A 153 -8.11 -20.10 8.16
N GLU A 154 -8.06 -19.69 6.90
CA GLU A 154 -7.25 -20.36 5.89
C GLU A 154 -5.80 -19.78 5.83
N LEU A 155 -5.66 -18.47 5.97
CA LEU A 155 -4.35 -17.81 5.88
C LEU A 155 -3.73 -17.55 7.26
N GLY A 156 -4.51 -17.39 8.32
CA GLY A 156 -4.03 -17.22 9.69
C GLY A 156 -3.42 -18.48 10.31
N ALA A 157 -3.68 -19.66 9.72
CA ALA A 157 -3.10 -20.94 10.10
C ALA A 157 -1.74 -21.24 9.45
N ALA A 158 -1.08 -20.24 8.82
CA ALA A 158 0.27 -20.42 8.30
C ALA A 158 1.19 -20.90 9.44
N PRO A 159 1.96 -22.01 9.24
CA PRO A 159 2.73 -22.63 10.32
C PRO A 159 3.73 -21.62 10.90
N GLU A 160 3.68 -21.46 12.21
CA GLU A 160 4.76 -20.82 12.95
C GLU A 160 6.07 -21.42 12.43
N SER A 161 6.90 -20.58 11.80
CA SER A 161 8.24 -20.98 11.42
C SER A 161 8.95 -21.39 12.71
N LYS A 162 9.00 -22.71 12.96
CA LYS A 162 9.80 -23.29 14.05
C LYS A 162 11.20 -22.73 13.92
N GLY A 163 11.51 -21.77 14.78
CA GLY A 163 12.84 -21.25 14.95
C GLY A 163 13.79 -22.43 15.08
N LYS A 164 14.73 -22.55 14.14
CA LYS A 164 15.88 -23.43 14.30
C LYS A 164 16.70 -22.91 15.49
N GLN A 165 16.70 -23.71 16.54
CA GLN A 165 17.73 -23.66 17.58
C GLN A 165 19.13 -23.83 16.98
#